data_53b42c4d4371ef5960a47fd8652ac0d5
#
_entry.id   53b42c4d4371ef5960a47fd8652ac0d5
#
_cell.length_a   1.000
_cell.length_b   1.000
_cell.length_c   1.000
_cell.angle_alpha   90.00
_cell.angle_beta   90.00
_cell.angle_gamma   90.00
#
_symmetry.space_group_name_H-M   'P 1'
#
loop_
_entity.id
_entity.type
_entity.pdbx_description
1 polymer ?
#
loop_
_entity_poly.entity_id
_entity_poly.type
_entity_poly.pdbx_seq_one_letter_code
_entity_poly.pdbx_strand_id
1 'polypeptide(L)'
;PLEHLAITGIATGMAMMIWGISLVIICGVLGGLFRPRLDPGRYPLQSFVTIQWAWSMIFHRIALFFLPFLVPSFIGNLYYRLSGAKLGQGVQINSAHLNDAGSVTLGDRVVIGGKAIINAHLTESGELVMAPVIIGNDALIGMGSVIQPGSTIGDKAVVASRAVVPKWTNIPDGEVWAGIPAKCIKRADGTKPE
;
A
#
# COMPACT_ATOMS: atom_id res chain seq x y z
N PRO A 1 -19.72 -19.96 38.05
CA PRO A 1 -18.52 -20.41 37.35
C PRO A 1 -18.55 -20.07 35.84
N LEU A 2 -19.63 -20.40 35.09
CA LEU A 2 -19.74 -20.14 33.65
C LEU A 2 -19.82 -18.65 33.31
N GLU A 3 -20.55 -17.87 34.11
CA GLU A 3 -20.66 -16.41 33.89
C GLU A 3 -19.31 -15.71 34.04
N HIS A 4 -18.52 -16.07 35.06
CA HIS A 4 -17.17 -15.51 35.20
C HIS A 4 -16.26 -15.87 34.05
N LEU A 5 -16.36 -17.09 33.53
CA LEU A 5 -15.58 -17.53 32.36
C LEU A 5 -15.95 -16.74 31.12
N ALA A 6 -17.28 -16.52 30.88
CA ALA A 6 -17.77 -15.73 29.77
C ALA A 6 -17.33 -14.26 29.86
N ILE A 7 -17.46 -13.63 31.04
CA ILE A 7 -17.03 -12.25 31.27
C ILE A 7 -15.53 -12.10 31.02
N THR A 8 -14.72 -13.03 31.57
CA THR A 8 -13.26 -13.02 31.39
C THR A 8 -12.89 -13.19 29.91
N GLY A 9 -13.58 -14.10 29.19
CA GLY A 9 -13.37 -14.30 27.76
C GLY A 9 -13.66 -13.05 26.94
N ILE A 10 -14.80 -12.39 27.18
CA ILE A 10 -15.18 -11.13 26.52
C ILE A 10 -14.17 -10.03 26.84
N ALA A 11 -13.81 -9.85 28.10
CA ALA A 11 -12.85 -8.82 28.53
C ALA A 11 -11.48 -9.03 27.89
N THR A 12 -11.00 -10.28 27.80
CA THR A 12 -9.74 -10.62 27.14
C THR A 12 -9.80 -10.32 25.65
N GLY A 13 -10.89 -10.70 24.97
CA GLY A 13 -11.07 -10.41 23.55
C GLY A 13 -11.09 -8.90 23.26
N MET A 14 -11.80 -8.12 24.07
CA MET A 14 -11.81 -6.66 23.96
C MET A 14 -10.41 -6.06 24.20
N ALA A 15 -9.71 -6.53 25.22
CA ALA A 15 -8.34 -6.06 25.52
C ALA A 15 -7.38 -6.34 24.34
N MET A 16 -7.47 -7.51 23.72
CA MET A 16 -6.68 -7.85 22.53
C MET A 16 -7.00 -6.96 21.34
N MET A 17 -8.30 -6.66 21.09
CA MET A 17 -8.69 -5.74 20.03
C MET A 17 -8.15 -4.33 20.26
N ILE A 18 -8.32 -3.79 21.47
CA ILE A 18 -7.82 -2.45 21.82
C ILE A 18 -6.30 -2.41 21.65
N TRP A 19 -5.60 -3.43 22.15
CA TRP A 19 -4.15 -3.52 22.01
C TRP A 19 -3.71 -3.58 20.56
N GLY A 20 -4.35 -4.40 19.73
CA GLY A 20 -4.02 -4.53 18.30
C GLY A 20 -4.25 -3.23 17.52
N ILE A 21 -5.38 -2.55 17.76
CA ILE A 21 -5.67 -1.24 17.14
C ILE A 21 -4.62 -0.21 17.60
N SER A 22 -4.33 -0.15 18.90
CA SER A 22 -3.35 0.79 19.44
C SER A 22 -1.95 0.54 18.84
N LEU A 23 -1.54 -0.72 18.74
CA LEU A 23 -0.27 -1.11 18.11
C LEU A 23 -0.20 -0.60 16.67
N VAL A 24 -1.24 -0.83 15.86
CA VAL A 24 -1.29 -0.38 14.46
C VAL A 24 -1.18 1.14 14.37
N ILE A 25 -1.92 1.88 15.20
CA ILE A 25 -1.88 3.35 15.19
C ILE A 25 -0.48 3.87 15.61
N ILE A 26 0.11 3.32 16.67
CA ILE A 26 1.46 3.70 17.11
C ILE A 26 2.48 3.41 16.00
N CYS A 27 2.41 2.24 15.36
CA CYS A 27 3.28 1.89 14.25
C CYS A 27 3.09 2.84 13.06
N GLY A 28 1.86 3.27 12.78
CA GLY A 28 1.58 4.26 11.74
C GLY A 28 2.26 5.61 12.00
N VAL A 29 2.15 6.10 13.23
CA VAL A 29 2.79 7.36 13.65
C VAL A 29 4.32 7.25 13.57
N LEU A 30 4.89 6.20 14.17
CA LEU A 30 6.34 6.01 14.18
C LEU A 30 6.88 5.78 12.76
N GLY A 31 6.20 4.96 11.94
CA GLY A 31 6.56 4.76 10.55
C GLY A 31 6.56 6.07 9.76
N GLY A 32 5.57 6.92 9.98
CA GLY A 32 5.48 8.25 9.38
C GLY A 32 6.56 9.22 9.84
N LEU A 33 6.98 9.16 11.10
CA LEU A 33 8.06 9.99 11.64
C LEU A 33 9.42 9.60 11.07
N PHE A 34 9.69 8.30 10.96
CA PHE A 34 10.99 7.77 10.51
C PHE A 34 11.10 7.65 8.98
N ARG A 35 10.00 7.79 8.24
CA ARG A 35 10.06 7.69 6.78
C ARG A 35 11.04 8.69 6.16
N PRO A 36 11.78 8.32 5.12
CA PRO A 36 12.56 9.27 4.34
C PRO A 36 11.64 10.32 3.69
N ARG A 37 12.01 11.59 3.81
CA ARG A 37 11.29 12.73 3.19
C ARG A 37 12.16 13.33 2.09
N LEU A 38 12.58 12.51 1.15
CA LEU A 38 13.54 12.86 0.12
C LEU A 38 12.91 12.71 -1.26
N ASP A 39 13.57 13.33 -2.21
CA ASP A 39 13.19 13.20 -3.61
C ASP A 39 13.35 11.75 -4.10
N PRO A 40 12.57 11.34 -5.11
CA PRO A 40 12.79 10.06 -5.76
C PRO A 40 14.24 9.94 -6.25
N GLY A 41 14.88 8.79 -5.99
CA GLY A 41 16.29 8.64 -6.36
C GLY A 41 16.89 7.31 -5.94
N ARG A 42 18.23 7.23 -6.14
CA ARG A 42 19.06 6.10 -5.76
C ARG A 42 19.90 6.48 -4.56
N TYR A 43 19.92 5.63 -3.56
CA TYR A 43 20.63 5.87 -2.30
C TYR A 43 21.50 4.67 -1.95
N PRO A 44 22.77 4.87 -1.60
CA PRO A 44 23.64 3.79 -1.14
C PRO A 44 23.01 3.05 0.06
N LEU A 45 23.13 1.72 0.10
CA LEU A 45 22.56 0.93 1.19
C LEU A 45 23.09 1.31 2.58
N GLN A 46 24.27 1.91 2.65
CA GLN A 46 24.89 2.39 3.89
C GLN A 46 24.54 3.85 4.24
N SER A 47 23.62 4.46 3.49
CA SER A 47 23.22 5.85 3.71
C SER A 47 22.25 5.99 4.89
N PHE A 48 22.21 7.18 5.48
CA PHE A 48 21.23 7.53 6.51
C PHE A 48 19.78 7.39 6.02
N VAL A 49 19.55 7.64 4.74
CA VAL A 49 18.26 7.45 4.08
C VAL A 49 17.78 6.01 4.17
N THR A 50 18.68 5.08 3.87
CA THR A 50 18.37 3.64 3.95
C THR A 50 18.07 3.21 5.39
N ILE A 51 18.74 3.79 6.37
CA ILE A 51 18.45 3.54 7.80
C ILE A 51 17.06 4.06 8.15
N GLN A 52 16.71 5.28 7.74
CA GLN A 52 15.36 5.82 7.98
C GLN A 52 14.28 4.97 7.31
N TRP A 53 14.50 4.57 6.05
CA TRP A 53 13.60 3.66 5.34
C TRP A 53 13.45 2.34 6.07
N ALA A 54 14.54 1.73 6.52
CA ALA A 54 14.51 0.46 7.24
C ALA A 54 13.68 0.55 8.54
N TRP A 55 13.81 1.63 9.32
CA TRP A 55 12.99 1.86 10.50
C TRP A 55 11.51 1.98 10.15
N SER A 56 11.16 2.75 9.11
CA SER A 56 9.78 2.85 8.63
C SER A 56 9.22 1.47 8.26
N MET A 57 10.00 0.65 7.57
CA MET A 57 9.62 -0.72 7.19
C MET A 57 9.48 -1.66 8.39
N ILE A 58 10.31 -1.52 9.43
CA ILE A 58 10.18 -2.29 10.67
C ILE A 58 8.82 -2.02 11.33
N PHE A 59 8.42 -0.75 11.48
CA PHE A 59 7.12 -0.40 12.03
C PHE A 59 5.96 -0.94 11.19
N HIS A 60 6.07 -0.87 9.86
CA HIS A 60 5.09 -1.50 8.98
C HIS A 60 5.01 -3.02 9.20
N ARG A 61 6.16 -3.70 9.30
CA ARG A 61 6.21 -5.15 9.58
C ARG A 61 5.56 -5.52 10.92
N ILE A 62 5.76 -4.72 11.95
CA ILE A 62 5.09 -4.91 13.25
C ILE A 62 3.58 -4.71 13.09
N ALA A 63 3.14 -3.68 12.37
CA ALA A 63 1.73 -3.44 12.13
C ALA A 63 1.03 -4.61 11.41
N LEU A 64 1.73 -5.35 10.56
CA LEU A 64 1.18 -6.50 9.82
C LEU A 64 0.66 -7.64 10.70
N PHE A 65 0.97 -7.67 12.00
CA PHE A 65 0.35 -8.63 12.93
C PHE A 65 -1.17 -8.39 13.07
N PHE A 66 -1.65 -7.15 12.98
CA PHE A 66 -3.05 -6.80 13.15
C PHE A 66 -3.67 -6.08 11.96
N LEU A 67 -2.88 -5.38 11.16
CA LEU A 67 -3.37 -4.61 10.01
C LEU A 67 -4.22 -5.43 9.02
N PRO A 68 -3.89 -6.71 8.70
CA PRO A 68 -4.74 -7.52 7.81
C PRO A 68 -6.17 -7.73 8.31
N PHE A 69 -6.41 -7.66 9.61
CA PHE A 69 -7.74 -7.75 10.22
C PHE A 69 -8.48 -6.41 10.23
N LEU A 70 -7.76 -5.32 10.01
CA LEU A 70 -8.29 -3.95 10.04
C LEU A 70 -8.51 -3.37 8.64
N VAL A 71 -8.11 -4.05 7.59
CA VAL A 71 -8.41 -3.67 6.20
C VAL A 71 -9.49 -4.59 5.62
N PRO A 72 -10.44 -4.06 4.84
CA PRO A 72 -10.69 -2.65 4.58
C PRO A 72 -11.48 -2.00 5.73
N SER A 73 -10.97 -0.91 6.26
CA SER A 73 -11.70 -0.10 7.23
C SER A 73 -11.15 1.32 7.32
N PHE A 74 -11.86 2.21 8.00
CA PHE A 74 -11.36 3.56 8.26
C PHE A 74 -10.09 3.55 9.15
N ILE A 75 -9.90 2.53 10.01
CA ILE A 75 -8.69 2.38 10.84
C ILE A 75 -7.49 2.03 9.96
N GLY A 76 -7.67 1.11 8.98
CA GLY A 76 -6.62 0.81 8.00
C GLY A 76 -6.23 2.03 7.18
N ASN A 77 -7.21 2.81 6.70
CA ASN A 77 -6.94 4.06 5.99
C ASN A 77 -6.24 5.10 6.88
N LEU A 78 -6.63 5.21 8.16
CA LEU A 78 -5.97 6.08 9.12
C LEU A 78 -4.50 5.67 9.32
N TYR A 79 -4.23 4.36 9.48
CA TYR A 79 -2.87 3.84 9.55
C TYR A 79 -2.02 4.31 8.37
N TYR A 80 -2.51 4.15 7.13
CA TYR A 80 -1.77 4.55 5.94
C TYR A 80 -1.55 6.06 5.86
N ARG A 81 -2.54 6.87 6.25
CA ARG A 81 -2.39 8.34 6.35
C ARG A 81 -1.32 8.73 7.37
N LEU A 82 -1.31 8.12 8.55
CA LEU A 82 -0.31 8.35 9.60
C LEU A 82 1.09 7.93 9.12
N SER A 83 1.19 6.82 8.39
CA SER A 83 2.43 6.37 7.74
C SER A 83 2.86 7.26 6.57
N GLY A 84 2.01 8.22 6.18
CA GLY A 84 2.32 9.28 5.21
C GLY A 84 1.76 9.11 3.82
N ALA A 85 0.90 8.13 3.57
CA ALA A 85 0.20 8.00 2.30
C ALA A 85 -0.74 9.19 2.06
N LYS A 86 -0.82 9.63 0.82
CA LYS A 86 -1.81 10.59 0.37
C LYS A 86 -3.01 9.81 -0.17
N LEU A 87 -4.13 9.87 0.55
CA LEU A 87 -5.34 9.14 0.18
C LEU A 87 -6.47 10.13 -0.08
N GLY A 88 -7.09 10.04 -1.26
CA GLY A 88 -8.30 10.75 -1.63
C GLY A 88 -9.52 10.31 -0.82
N GLN A 89 -10.68 10.77 -1.23
CA GLN A 89 -11.97 10.42 -0.61
C GLN A 89 -12.46 9.07 -1.13
N GLY A 90 -13.13 8.29 -0.26
CA GLY A 90 -13.76 7.03 -0.66
C GLY A 90 -12.79 5.91 -1.07
N VAL A 91 -11.50 6.03 -0.75
CA VAL A 91 -10.50 5.00 -1.06
C VAL A 91 -10.79 3.73 -0.27
N GLN A 92 -10.77 2.59 -0.96
CA GLN A 92 -10.95 1.25 -0.38
C GLN A 92 -9.66 0.45 -0.51
N ILE A 93 -8.97 0.22 0.60
CA ILE A 93 -7.72 -0.55 0.62
C ILE A 93 -8.02 -1.92 1.24
N ASN A 94 -8.09 -2.96 0.40
CA ASN A 94 -8.32 -4.33 0.84
C ASN A 94 -7.01 -5.12 1.01
N SER A 95 -5.87 -4.46 1.00
CA SER A 95 -4.56 -5.07 1.19
C SER A 95 -3.79 -4.40 2.32
N ALA A 96 -3.07 -5.19 3.09
CA ALA A 96 -2.13 -4.70 4.09
C ALA A 96 -0.72 -4.41 3.52
N HIS A 97 -0.50 -4.60 2.22
CA HIS A 97 0.83 -4.55 1.60
C HIS A 97 1.04 -3.28 0.74
N LEU A 98 0.67 -2.11 1.26
CA LEU A 98 1.15 -0.84 0.73
C LEU A 98 2.48 -0.51 1.41
N ASN A 99 3.55 -1.03 0.84
CA ASN A 99 4.89 -0.79 1.35
C ASN A 99 5.31 0.65 1.00
N ASP A 100 6.02 1.32 1.89
CA ASP A 100 6.45 2.72 1.71
C ASP A 100 5.28 3.71 1.54
N ALA A 101 4.29 3.58 2.39
CA ALA A 101 3.07 4.37 2.35
C ALA A 101 3.32 5.88 2.11
N GLY A 102 4.42 6.41 2.67
CA GLY A 102 4.82 7.81 2.48
C GLY A 102 5.14 8.23 1.04
N SER A 103 5.37 7.27 0.15
CA SER A 103 5.63 7.48 -1.28
C SER A 103 4.48 7.00 -2.17
N VAL A 104 3.30 6.73 -1.57
CA VAL A 104 2.10 6.29 -2.30
C VAL A 104 1.05 7.40 -2.28
N THR A 105 0.52 7.71 -3.46
CA THR A 105 -0.60 8.63 -3.64
C THR A 105 -1.75 7.89 -4.32
N LEU A 106 -2.92 7.88 -3.68
CA LEU A 106 -4.15 7.33 -4.23
C LEU A 106 -5.17 8.46 -4.39
N GLY A 107 -5.73 8.60 -5.58
CA GLY A 107 -6.81 9.54 -5.86
C GLY A 107 -8.14 9.14 -5.19
N ASP A 108 -9.20 9.84 -5.56
CA ASP A 108 -10.53 9.57 -5.02
C ASP A 108 -11.09 8.23 -5.54
N ARG A 109 -11.84 7.52 -4.68
CA ARG A 109 -12.55 6.28 -4.99
C ARG A 109 -11.68 5.16 -5.57
N VAL A 110 -10.37 5.21 -5.36
CA VAL A 110 -9.45 4.13 -5.74
C VAL A 110 -9.79 2.87 -4.96
N VAL A 111 -9.77 1.73 -5.64
CA VAL A 111 -9.94 0.42 -5.03
C VAL A 111 -8.66 -0.39 -5.18
N ILE A 112 -8.07 -0.75 -4.06
CA ILE A 112 -6.93 -1.68 -3.99
C ILE A 112 -7.46 -3.06 -3.59
N GLY A 113 -7.33 -4.01 -4.49
CA GLY A 113 -7.77 -5.39 -4.31
C GLY A 113 -7.00 -6.14 -3.22
N GLY A 114 -7.62 -7.17 -2.66
CA GLY A 114 -7.02 -7.97 -1.60
C GLY A 114 -5.67 -8.58 -2.02
N LYS A 115 -4.70 -8.56 -1.12
CA LYS A 115 -3.33 -9.06 -1.35
C LYS A 115 -2.57 -8.37 -2.51
N ALA A 116 -3.06 -7.25 -3.04
CA ALA A 116 -2.27 -6.45 -3.97
C ALA A 116 -1.05 -5.87 -3.25
N ILE A 117 0.08 -5.83 -3.91
CA ILE A 117 1.34 -5.33 -3.35
C ILE A 117 1.69 -4.04 -4.09
N ILE A 118 1.86 -2.96 -3.34
CA ILE A 118 2.34 -1.69 -3.88
C ILE A 118 3.68 -1.40 -3.23
N ASN A 119 4.74 -1.37 -4.04
CA ASN A 119 6.09 -1.05 -3.61
C ASN A 119 6.50 0.29 -4.21
N ALA A 120 6.97 1.22 -3.37
CA ALA A 120 7.60 2.45 -3.84
C ALA A 120 9.13 2.41 -3.66
N HIS A 121 9.68 1.24 -3.36
CA HIS A 121 11.12 0.98 -3.33
C HIS A 121 11.48 -0.32 -4.03
N LEU A 122 12.74 -0.42 -4.40
CA LEU A 122 13.41 -1.67 -4.75
C LEU A 122 14.89 -1.57 -4.42
N THR A 123 15.54 -2.71 -4.23
CA THR A 123 17.00 -2.77 -4.07
C THR A 123 17.60 -3.39 -5.32
N GLU A 124 18.44 -2.64 -6.01
CA GLU A 124 19.18 -3.13 -7.18
C GLU A 124 20.59 -2.56 -7.22
N SER A 125 21.54 -3.34 -7.70
CA SER A 125 22.94 -2.92 -7.87
C SER A 125 23.58 -2.35 -6.61
N GLY A 126 23.20 -2.82 -5.43
CA GLY A 126 23.74 -2.34 -4.15
C GLY A 126 23.17 -1.01 -3.67
N GLU A 127 22.10 -0.52 -4.29
CA GLU A 127 21.43 0.73 -3.94
C GLU A 127 19.97 0.52 -3.60
N LEU A 128 19.44 1.35 -2.72
CA LEU A 128 18.00 1.51 -2.49
C LEU A 128 17.46 2.51 -3.51
N VAL A 129 16.59 2.06 -4.38
CA VAL A 129 15.87 2.93 -5.33
C VAL A 129 14.52 3.24 -4.73
N MET A 130 14.22 4.52 -4.55
CA MET A 130 12.91 5.00 -4.09
C MET A 130 12.22 5.79 -5.18
N ALA A 131 11.00 5.41 -5.52
CA ALA A 131 10.23 6.10 -6.53
C ALA A 131 8.73 6.05 -6.19
N PRO A 132 8.01 7.19 -6.26
CA PRO A 132 6.61 7.25 -5.87
C PRO A 132 5.74 6.40 -6.77
N VAL A 133 4.67 5.86 -6.20
CA VAL A 133 3.57 5.25 -6.94
C VAL A 133 2.37 6.18 -6.86
N ILE A 134 1.83 6.54 -8.01
CA ILE A 134 0.69 7.45 -8.14
C ILE A 134 -0.44 6.70 -8.82
N ILE A 135 -1.61 6.69 -8.20
CA ILE A 135 -2.81 6.03 -8.72
C ILE A 135 -3.92 7.07 -8.78
N GLY A 136 -4.45 7.30 -9.97
CA GLY A 136 -5.48 8.29 -10.26
C GLY A 136 -6.86 7.92 -9.72
N ASN A 137 -7.81 8.83 -9.92
CA ASN A 137 -9.17 8.69 -9.41
C ASN A 137 -9.90 7.51 -10.06
N ASP A 138 -10.79 6.86 -9.30
CA ASP A 138 -11.63 5.75 -9.78
C ASP A 138 -10.84 4.55 -10.34
N ALA A 139 -9.52 4.50 -10.14
CA ALA A 139 -8.70 3.39 -10.61
C ALA A 139 -8.92 2.13 -9.78
N LEU A 140 -8.81 0.98 -10.45
CA LEU A 140 -8.95 -0.35 -9.83
C LEU A 140 -7.65 -1.13 -9.94
N ILE A 141 -7.09 -1.49 -8.81
CA ILE A 141 -5.93 -2.39 -8.71
C ILE A 141 -6.43 -3.78 -8.31
N GLY A 142 -6.35 -4.72 -9.21
CA GLY A 142 -6.87 -6.08 -9.05
C GLY A 142 -6.20 -6.85 -7.91
N MET A 143 -6.91 -7.85 -7.40
CA MET A 143 -6.43 -8.70 -6.31
C MET A 143 -5.11 -9.40 -6.67
N GLY A 144 -4.15 -9.39 -5.74
CA GLY A 144 -2.87 -10.08 -5.89
C GLY A 144 -1.95 -9.49 -6.97
N SER A 145 -2.28 -8.31 -7.54
CA SER A 145 -1.39 -7.61 -8.47
C SER A 145 -0.18 -7.01 -7.74
N VAL A 146 0.89 -6.77 -8.47
CA VAL A 146 2.11 -6.14 -7.96
C VAL A 146 2.37 -4.87 -8.75
N ILE A 147 2.41 -3.74 -8.05
CA ILE A 147 2.76 -2.44 -8.61
C ILE A 147 4.18 -2.10 -8.16
N GLN A 148 5.07 -1.87 -9.11
CA GLN A 148 6.46 -1.59 -8.83
C GLN A 148 6.77 -0.08 -8.77
N PRO A 149 7.91 0.32 -8.19
CA PRO A 149 8.25 1.73 -7.97
C PRO A 149 8.24 2.58 -9.25
N GLY A 150 7.86 3.83 -9.10
CA GLY A 150 7.81 4.80 -10.18
C GLY A 150 6.63 4.62 -11.15
N SER A 151 5.70 3.71 -10.83
CA SER A 151 4.53 3.51 -11.68
C SER A 151 3.49 4.60 -11.46
N THR A 152 2.94 5.09 -12.56
CA THR A 152 1.77 5.99 -12.58
C THR A 152 0.60 5.28 -13.25
N ILE A 153 -0.54 5.26 -12.59
CA ILE A 153 -1.76 4.62 -13.07
C ILE A 153 -2.82 5.72 -13.18
N GLY A 154 -3.33 5.92 -14.39
CA GLY A 154 -4.24 7.00 -14.71
C GLY A 154 -5.64 6.84 -14.11
N ASP A 155 -6.46 7.87 -14.27
CA ASP A 155 -7.84 7.88 -13.79
C ASP A 155 -8.65 6.78 -14.48
N LYS A 156 -9.49 6.07 -13.72
CA LYS A 156 -10.34 4.96 -14.20
C LYS A 156 -9.58 3.81 -14.85
N ALA A 157 -8.26 3.79 -14.77
CA ALA A 157 -7.47 2.67 -15.27
C ALA A 157 -7.66 1.42 -14.42
N VAL A 158 -7.52 0.26 -15.03
CA VAL A 158 -7.72 -1.04 -14.39
C VAL A 158 -6.45 -1.87 -14.55
N VAL A 159 -5.88 -2.27 -13.44
CA VAL A 159 -4.86 -3.32 -13.39
C VAL A 159 -5.55 -4.62 -13.03
N ALA A 160 -5.52 -5.60 -13.93
CA ALA A 160 -6.18 -6.88 -13.72
C ALA A 160 -5.57 -7.65 -12.52
N SER A 161 -6.36 -8.56 -11.95
CA SER A 161 -5.88 -9.41 -10.85
C SER A 161 -4.64 -10.19 -11.24
N ARG A 162 -3.67 -10.28 -10.31
CA ARG A 162 -2.38 -10.96 -10.49
C ARG A 162 -1.48 -10.40 -11.60
N ALA A 163 -1.77 -9.22 -12.12
CA ALA A 163 -0.86 -8.54 -13.05
C ALA A 163 0.37 -7.99 -12.31
N VAL A 164 1.50 -7.96 -12.99
CA VAL A 164 2.74 -7.34 -12.47
C VAL A 164 3.06 -6.13 -13.32
N VAL A 165 2.84 -4.94 -12.77
CA VAL A 165 3.18 -3.67 -13.40
C VAL A 165 4.66 -3.38 -13.14
N PRO A 166 5.51 -3.36 -14.19
CA PRO A 166 6.94 -3.10 -14.03
C PRO A 166 7.23 -1.70 -13.49
N LYS A 167 8.44 -1.51 -12.96
CA LYS A 167 8.91 -0.19 -12.52
C LYS A 167 8.85 0.84 -13.66
N TRP A 168 8.55 2.08 -13.31
CA TRP A 168 8.49 3.22 -14.25
C TRP A 168 7.41 3.10 -15.32
N THR A 169 6.42 2.23 -15.13
CA THR A 169 5.32 2.09 -16.08
C THR A 169 4.33 3.24 -15.91
N ASN A 170 3.93 3.82 -17.05
CA ASN A 170 2.82 4.77 -17.10
C ASN A 170 1.62 4.09 -17.77
N ILE A 171 0.54 3.92 -17.03
CA ILE A 171 -0.74 3.40 -17.52
C ILE A 171 -1.67 4.59 -17.76
N PRO A 172 -2.07 4.86 -19.01
CA PRO A 172 -2.99 5.95 -19.34
C PRO A 172 -4.37 5.79 -18.69
N ASP A 173 -5.13 6.90 -18.66
CA ASP A 173 -6.49 6.92 -18.15
C ASP A 173 -7.39 5.93 -18.90
N GLY A 174 -8.24 5.22 -18.14
CA GLY A 174 -9.26 4.31 -18.68
C GLY A 174 -8.73 3.03 -19.33
N GLU A 175 -7.43 2.82 -19.38
CA GLU A 175 -6.87 1.58 -19.95
C GLU A 175 -6.98 0.39 -19.00
N VAL A 176 -7.04 -0.81 -19.58
CA VAL A 176 -7.01 -2.08 -18.84
C VAL A 176 -5.71 -2.80 -19.14
N TRP A 177 -4.95 -3.10 -18.09
CA TRP A 177 -3.66 -3.77 -18.20
C TRP A 177 -3.66 -5.10 -17.46
N ALA A 178 -3.06 -6.13 -18.06
CA ALA A 178 -3.02 -7.48 -17.51
C ALA A 178 -1.72 -8.20 -17.87
N GLY A 179 -1.41 -9.28 -17.12
CA GLY A 179 -0.30 -10.20 -17.41
C GLY A 179 0.95 -9.95 -16.57
N ILE A 180 2.00 -10.76 -16.86
CA ILE A 180 3.31 -10.73 -16.21
C ILE A 180 4.39 -10.79 -17.31
N PRO A 181 5.02 -9.64 -17.68
CA PRO A 181 4.72 -8.28 -17.23
C PRO A 181 3.37 -7.78 -17.76
N ALA A 182 2.75 -6.84 -17.03
CA ALA A 182 1.49 -6.25 -17.44
C ALA A 182 1.64 -5.47 -18.74
N LYS A 183 0.65 -5.66 -19.63
CA LYS A 183 0.53 -4.95 -20.92
C LYS A 183 -0.89 -4.48 -21.09
N CYS A 184 -1.09 -3.43 -21.88
CA CYS A 184 -2.43 -2.97 -22.26
C CYS A 184 -3.17 -4.10 -23.00
N ILE A 185 -4.38 -4.41 -22.56
CA ILE A 185 -5.27 -5.38 -23.20
C ILE A 185 -6.55 -4.71 -23.72
N LYS A 186 -6.81 -3.46 -23.27
CA LYS A 186 -7.94 -2.66 -23.71
C LYS A 186 -7.60 -1.19 -23.51
N ARG A 187 -7.73 -0.38 -24.56
CA ARG A 187 -7.55 1.07 -24.53
C ARG A 187 -8.77 1.78 -23.94
N ALA A 188 -8.62 3.06 -23.60
CA ALA A 188 -9.70 3.89 -23.05
C ALA A 188 -10.94 3.98 -23.96
N ASP A 189 -10.75 3.96 -25.27
CA ASP A 189 -11.82 3.96 -26.28
C ASP A 189 -12.52 2.60 -26.47
N GLY A 190 -12.08 1.59 -25.72
CA GLY A 190 -12.63 0.24 -25.77
C GLY A 190 -11.97 -0.68 -26.82
N THR A 191 -11.05 -0.17 -27.65
CA THR A 191 -10.33 -0.96 -28.64
C THR A 191 -9.26 -1.85 -27.99
N LYS A 192 -8.87 -2.92 -28.68
CA LYS A 192 -7.71 -3.74 -28.30
C LYS A 192 -6.45 -3.12 -28.88
N PRO A 193 -5.32 -3.10 -28.15
CA PRO A 193 -4.04 -2.78 -28.75
C PRO A 193 -3.67 -3.84 -29.81
N GLU A 194 -2.99 -3.41 -30.86
CA GLU A 194 -2.43 -4.29 -31.90
C GLU A 194 -1.32 -5.17 -31.35
#